data_c320505115762f8deef5bc964dc236a4
#
_entry.id   c320505115762f8deef5bc964dc236a4
#
_cell.length_a   1.000
_cell.length_b   1.000
_cell.length_c   1.000
_cell.angle_alpha   90.00
_cell.angle_beta   90.00
_cell.angle_gamma   90.00
#
_symmetry.space_group_name_H-M   'P 1'
#
loop_
_entity.id
_entity.type
_entity.pdbx_description
1 polymer ?
#
loop_
_entity_poly.entity_id
_entity_poly.type
_entity_poly.pdbx_seq_one_letter_code
_entity_poly.pdbx_strand_id
1 'polypeptide(L)'
;MAKTKLSFNIDKPCPITKTECSDLDKAFNDTNLNISIMEHNIVVSCLGCIMDRDEDRIHINAACSAVSSRKKGFGSLVQLILFCYAKDNKIRYITADTNSKSRPLMEKYLNATCSDDYIPPFYDNNCIVDSEDTLTKKVVLRNINIIMNKNMSKSKTQRIRSRTKSANDAVRSRSKRSRSNGSRSKGSSSKGSSSKGSSSKGSSSK
;
A
#
# COMPACT_ATOMS: atom_id res chain seq x y z
N MET A 1 -22.95 0.61 -1.34
CA MET A 1 -21.66 -0.06 -1.08
C MET A 1 -20.63 0.54 -2.00
N ALA A 2 -19.65 1.29 -1.50
CA ALA A 2 -18.60 1.87 -2.34
C ALA A 2 -17.71 0.75 -2.89
N LYS A 3 -17.59 0.66 -4.21
CA LYS A 3 -16.57 -0.16 -4.86
C LYS A 3 -15.22 0.49 -4.57
N THR A 4 -14.22 -0.28 -4.18
CA THR A 4 -12.84 0.22 -4.09
C THR A 4 -12.46 0.76 -5.46
N LYS A 5 -12.34 2.08 -5.57
CA LYS A 5 -11.98 2.73 -6.84
C LYS A 5 -10.47 2.88 -6.84
N LEU A 6 -9.80 2.08 -7.65
CA LEU A 6 -8.41 2.30 -8.01
C LEU A 6 -8.36 3.19 -9.24
N SER A 7 -7.48 4.16 -9.22
CA SER A 7 -7.14 5.01 -10.36
C SER A 7 -5.63 5.21 -10.39
N PHE A 8 -5.12 5.66 -11.52
CA PHE A 8 -3.71 6.00 -11.67
C PHE A 8 -3.57 7.38 -12.29
N ASN A 9 -2.48 8.04 -11.99
CA ASN A 9 -2.07 9.29 -12.62
C ASN A 9 -0.70 9.11 -13.25
N ILE A 10 -0.48 9.83 -14.34
CA ILE A 10 0.81 9.98 -15.00
C ILE A 10 1.16 11.48 -14.93
N ASP A 11 2.45 11.77 -14.79
CA ASP A 11 3.04 13.12 -14.76
C ASP A 11 2.63 14.03 -13.60
N LYS A 12 2.06 13.46 -12.53
CA LYS A 12 1.81 14.21 -11.30
C LYS A 12 2.86 13.88 -10.24
N PRO A 13 3.37 14.88 -9.52
CA PRO A 13 4.30 14.65 -8.42
C PRO A 13 3.76 13.62 -7.41
N CYS A 14 4.66 12.82 -6.84
CA CYS A 14 4.31 11.84 -5.82
C CYS A 14 4.20 12.48 -4.43
N PRO A 15 3.00 12.71 -3.88
CA PRO A 15 2.85 13.43 -2.61
C PRO A 15 3.32 12.63 -1.38
N ILE A 16 3.41 11.29 -1.48
CA ILE A 16 3.82 10.45 -0.34
C ILE A 16 5.34 10.45 -0.10
N THR A 17 6.15 10.99 -1.01
CA THR A 17 7.61 11.07 -0.83
C THR A 17 7.98 11.94 0.35
N LYS A 18 7.30 13.06 0.52
CA LYS A 18 7.57 14.01 1.62
C LYS A 18 7.28 13.45 3.02
N THR A 19 6.39 12.50 3.12
CA THR A 19 5.91 11.99 4.42
C THR A 19 6.40 10.59 4.76
N GLU A 20 6.51 9.71 3.77
CA GLU A 20 6.76 8.29 4.01
C GLU A 20 8.02 7.75 3.33
N CYS A 21 8.62 8.51 2.40
CA CYS A 21 9.83 8.16 1.67
C CYS A 21 10.72 9.40 1.47
N SER A 22 10.95 10.16 2.54
CA SER A 22 11.71 11.43 2.50
C SER A 22 13.15 11.27 2.03
N ASP A 23 13.74 10.11 2.23
CA ASP A 23 15.05 9.71 1.73
C ASP A 23 15.11 9.59 0.18
N LEU A 24 13.95 9.44 -0.47
CA LEU A 24 13.83 9.36 -1.92
C LEU A 24 13.34 10.68 -2.57
N ASP A 25 13.06 11.72 -1.80
CA ASP A 25 12.49 12.97 -2.33
C ASP A 25 13.37 13.59 -3.43
N LYS A 26 14.69 13.61 -3.24
CA LYS A 26 15.63 14.06 -4.26
C LYS A 26 15.54 13.22 -5.54
N ALA A 27 15.52 11.90 -5.42
CA ALA A 27 15.44 11.01 -6.56
C ALA A 27 14.11 11.18 -7.34
N PHE A 28 13.01 11.55 -6.68
CA PHE A 28 11.75 11.87 -7.34
C PHE A 28 11.77 13.26 -8.01
N ASN A 29 12.50 14.22 -7.46
CA ASN A 29 12.62 15.56 -8.07
C ASN A 29 13.43 15.54 -9.38
N ASP A 30 14.34 14.58 -9.52
CA ASP A 30 15.19 14.42 -10.71
C ASP A 30 14.48 13.62 -11.84
N THR A 31 13.17 13.36 -11.74
CA THR A 31 12.41 12.56 -12.71
C THR A 31 11.60 13.43 -13.67
N ASN A 32 11.46 12.95 -14.92
CA ASN A 32 10.62 13.56 -15.95
C ASN A 32 9.34 12.76 -16.26
N LEU A 33 9.15 11.61 -15.60
CA LEU A 33 7.95 10.78 -15.68
C LEU A 33 7.60 10.25 -14.29
N ASN A 34 6.40 10.56 -13.81
CA ASN A 34 5.87 10.04 -12.56
C ASN A 34 4.60 9.23 -12.79
N ILE A 35 4.52 8.03 -12.21
CA ILE A 35 3.34 7.17 -12.27
C ILE A 35 2.88 6.88 -10.85
N SER A 36 1.63 7.15 -10.54
CA SER A 36 1.07 6.90 -9.22
C SER A 36 -0.24 6.12 -9.26
N ILE A 37 -0.47 5.31 -8.23
CA ILE A 37 -1.73 4.62 -7.98
C ILE A 37 -2.43 5.29 -6.81
N MET A 38 -3.73 5.49 -6.96
CA MET A 38 -4.60 6.01 -5.92
C MET A 38 -5.66 5.00 -5.53
N GLU A 39 -5.90 4.88 -4.23
CA GLU A 39 -7.02 4.17 -3.63
C GLU A 39 -7.92 5.21 -2.94
N HIS A 40 -9.17 5.37 -3.41
CA HIS A 40 -10.10 6.40 -2.90
C HIS A 40 -9.54 7.84 -2.95
N ASN A 41 -8.87 8.19 -4.05
CA ASN A 41 -8.21 9.49 -4.28
C ASN A 41 -6.99 9.78 -3.37
N ILE A 42 -6.51 8.77 -2.64
CA ILE A 42 -5.28 8.86 -1.85
C ILE A 42 -4.18 8.11 -2.59
N VAL A 43 -3.03 8.74 -2.80
CA VAL A 43 -1.88 8.08 -3.42
C VAL A 43 -1.34 7.02 -2.48
N VAL A 44 -1.22 5.80 -2.98
CA VAL A 44 -0.80 4.61 -2.20
C VAL A 44 0.51 4.02 -2.70
N SER A 45 0.92 4.31 -3.93
CA SER A 45 2.21 3.90 -4.49
C SER A 45 2.57 4.77 -5.69
N CYS A 46 3.84 5.04 -5.89
CA CYS A 46 4.34 5.77 -7.05
C CYS A 46 5.74 5.31 -7.48
N LEU A 47 6.03 5.57 -8.75
CA LEU A 47 7.34 5.47 -9.38
C LEU A 47 7.74 6.84 -9.88
N GLY A 48 9.00 7.19 -9.68
CA GLY A 48 9.70 8.26 -10.37
C GLY A 48 10.64 7.65 -11.40
N CYS A 49 10.54 8.09 -12.64
CA CYS A 49 11.28 7.55 -13.76
C CYS A 49 11.94 8.67 -14.58
N ILE A 50 13.03 8.32 -15.26
CA ILE A 50 13.65 9.14 -16.26
C ILE A 50 13.38 8.48 -17.62
N MET A 51 12.61 9.17 -18.46
CA MET A 51 12.34 8.72 -19.81
C MET A 51 13.36 9.36 -20.76
N ASP A 52 14.11 8.53 -21.44
CA ASP A 52 15.06 8.90 -22.50
C ASP A 52 14.57 8.28 -23.81
N ARG A 53 14.12 9.15 -24.73
CA ARG A 53 13.61 8.71 -26.03
C ARG A 53 14.71 8.41 -27.04
N ASP A 54 15.88 8.99 -26.86
CA ASP A 54 17.02 8.77 -27.75
C ASP A 54 17.64 7.40 -27.50
N GLU A 55 17.60 6.93 -26.24
CA GLU A 55 18.02 5.59 -25.85
C GLU A 55 16.89 4.55 -25.86
N ASP A 56 15.66 4.94 -26.25
CA ASP A 56 14.49 4.09 -26.24
C ASP A 56 14.23 3.42 -24.86
N ARG A 57 14.46 4.18 -23.79
CA ARG A 57 14.57 3.73 -22.41
C ARG A 57 13.71 4.52 -21.43
N ILE A 58 13.15 3.82 -20.44
CA ILE A 58 12.63 4.40 -19.19
C ILE A 58 13.44 3.80 -18.04
N HIS A 59 14.16 4.63 -17.30
CA HIS A 59 14.86 4.23 -16.11
C HIS A 59 14.01 4.50 -14.85
N ILE A 60 13.83 3.47 -14.00
CA ILE A 60 13.17 3.62 -12.71
C ILE A 60 14.19 4.17 -11.71
N ASN A 61 14.05 5.45 -11.37
CA ASN A 61 14.94 6.15 -10.45
C ASN A 61 14.52 5.97 -8.99
N ALA A 62 13.20 5.94 -8.73
CA ALA A 62 12.68 5.79 -7.37
C ALA A 62 11.33 5.09 -7.33
N ALA A 63 11.06 4.36 -6.24
CA ALA A 63 9.79 3.71 -5.98
C ALA A 63 9.37 3.91 -4.52
N CYS A 64 8.16 4.40 -4.30
CA CYS A 64 7.62 4.62 -2.97
C CYS A 64 6.23 4.00 -2.83
N SER A 65 5.95 3.40 -1.66
CA SER A 65 4.60 2.92 -1.31
C SER A 65 4.28 3.32 0.12
N ALA A 66 3.09 3.88 0.31
CA ALA A 66 2.58 4.26 1.63
C ALA A 66 2.63 3.08 2.61
N VAL A 67 3.05 3.31 3.84
CA VAL A 67 3.23 2.27 4.87
C VAL A 67 1.95 1.46 5.07
N SER A 68 0.79 2.14 5.14
CA SER A 68 -0.54 1.54 5.25
C SER A 68 -0.93 0.65 4.06
N SER A 69 -0.23 0.79 2.94
CA SER A 69 -0.51 0.11 1.68
C SER A 69 0.53 -0.94 1.30
N ARG A 70 1.59 -1.07 2.09
CA ARG A 70 2.63 -2.11 1.88
C ARG A 70 2.03 -3.51 1.96
N LYS A 71 2.63 -4.46 1.25
CA LYS A 71 2.18 -5.86 1.12
C LYS A 71 0.80 -6.06 0.45
N LYS A 72 0.17 -5.00 -0.04
CA LYS A 72 -1.08 -5.08 -0.82
C LYS A 72 -0.84 -5.29 -2.33
N GLY A 73 0.41 -5.23 -2.78
CA GLY A 73 0.79 -5.42 -4.18
C GLY A 73 0.76 -4.14 -5.04
N PHE A 74 0.57 -2.96 -4.45
CA PHE A 74 0.52 -1.71 -5.21
C PHE A 74 1.87 -1.33 -5.82
N GLY A 75 2.99 -1.62 -5.14
CA GLY A 75 4.32 -1.41 -5.72
C GLY A 75 4.57 -2.24 -6.98
N SER A 76 4.06 -3.48 -7.02
CA SER A 76 4.13 -4.31 -8.23
C SER A 76 3.14 -3.83 -9.29
N LEU A 77 1.95 -3.37 -8.88
CA LEU A 77 0.95 -2.87 -9.83
C LEU A 77 1.41 -1.61 -10.54
N VAL A 78 2.09 -0.67 -9.84
CA VAL A 78 2.61 0.53 -10.49
C VAL A 78 3.71 0.22 -11.51
N GLN A 79 4.55 -0.80 -11.27
CA GLN A 79 5.53 -1.28 -12.24
C GLN A 79 4.86 -1.91 -13.48
N LEU A 80 3.75 -2.64 -13.30
CA LEU A 80 2.99 -3.18 -14.42
C LEU A 80 2.31 -2.09 -15.26
N ILE A 81 1.88 -0.99 -14.63
CA ILE A 81 1.36 0.19 -15.34
C ILE A 81 2.48 0.85 -16.14
N LEU A 82 3.69 0.97 -15.56
CA LEU A 82 4.86 1.48 -16.29
C LEU A 82 5.16 0.65 -17.55
N PHE A 83 5.09 -0.69 -17.44
CA PHE A 83 5.27 -1.55 -18.60
C PHE A 83 4.24 -1.28 -19.70
N CYS A 84 2.95 -1.14 -19.33
CA CYS A 84 1.91 -0.79 -20.30
C CYS A 84 2.17 0.58 -20.92
N TYR A 85 2.56 1.56 -20.11
CA TYR A 85 2.91 2.90 -20.57
C TYR A 85 4.09 2.89 -21.55
N ALA A 86 5.17 2.16 -21.24
CA ALA A 86 6.32 2.04 -22.12
C ALA A 86 5.90 1.47 -23.48
N LYS A 87 5.13 0.40 -23.48
CA LYS A 87 4.62 -0.22 -24.70
C LYS A 87 3.73 0.73 -25.53
N ASP A 88 2.80 1.42 -24.89
CA ASP A 88 1.89 2.35 -25.58
C ASP A 88 2.64 3.53 -26.19
N ASN A 89 3.76 3.92 -25.57
CA ASN A 89 4.64 4.99 -26.06
C ASN A 89 5.79 4.49 -26.95
N LYS A 90 5.81 3.19 -27.28
CA LYS A 90 6.83 2.54 -28.11
C LYS A 90 8.25 2.66 -27.53
N ILE A 91 8.37 2.69 -26.21
CA ILE A 91 9.65 2.63 -25.51
C ILE A 91 9.99 1.17 -25.24
N ARG A 92 11.13 0.72 -25.73
CA ARG A 92 11.50 -0.70 -25.71
C ARG A 92 12.01 -1.14 -24.34
N TYR A 93 12.86 -0.36 -23.70
CA TYR A 93 13.55 -0.80 -22.50
C TYR A 93 13.05 -0.11 -21.24
N ILE A 94 12.87 -0.92 -20.19
CA ILE A 94 12.69 -0.41 -18.82
C ILE A 94 13.89 -0.91 -18.03
N THR A 95 14.63 0.02 -17.41
CA THR A 95 15.83 -0.29 -16.65
C THR A 95 15.68 0.14 -15.20
N ALA A 96 16.44 -0.46 -14.30
CA ALA A 96 16.51 -0.06 -12.91
C ALA A 96 17.83 -0.49 -12.27
N ASP A 97 18.30 0.29 -11.31
CA ASP A 97 19.24 -0.19 -10.30
C ASP A 97 18.46 -0.81 -9.15
N THR A 98 18.70 -2.08 -8.94
CA THR A 98 17.93 -2.86 -7.97
C THR A 98 18.81 -3.34 -6.82
N ASN A 99 18.17 -3.50 -5.67
CA ASN A 99 18.75 -4.11 -4.49
C ASN A 99 18.07 -5.47 -4.19
N SER A 100 18.54 -6.16 -3.16
CA SER A 100 18.01 -7.46 -2.74
C SER A 100 16.50 -7.50 -2.49
N LYS A 101 15.85 -6.34 -2.27
CA LYS A 101 14.38 -6.27 -2.05
C LYS A 101 13.62 -5.99 -3.33
N SER A 102 14.14 -5.14 -4.22
CA SER A 102 13.46 -4.73 -5.45
C SER A 102 13.70 -5.70 -6.62
N ARG A 103 14.90 -6.28 -6.73
CA ARG A 103 15.25 -7.22 -7.79
C ARG A 103 14.27 -8.40 -7.94
N PRO A 104 13.90 -9.15 -6.88
CA PRO A 104 12.95 -10.24 -7.02
C PRO A 104 11.56 -9.80 -7.51
N LEU A 105 11.18 -8.54 -7.29
CA LEU A 105 9.93 -8.00 -7.80
C LEU A 105 10.00 -7.73 -9.30
N MET A 106 11.12 -7.16 -9.78
CA MET A 106 11.35 -6.92 -11.21
C MET A 106 11.39 -8.24 -12.00
N GLU A 107 12.16 -9.22 -11.52
CA GLU A 107 12.25 -10.56 -12.13
C GLU A 107 10.89 -11.25 -12.17
N LYS A 108 10.17 -11.27 -11.05
CA LYS A 108 8.90 -11.98 -10.92
C LYS A 108 7.75 -11.35 -11.69
N TYR A 109 7.62 -10.03 -11.66
CA TYR A 109 6.44 -9.33 -12.18
C TYR A 109 6.64 -8.76 -13.57
N LEU A 110 7.86 -8.39 -13.93
CA LEU A 110 8.21 -7.81 -15.23
C LEU A 110 9.04 -8.76 -16.11
N ASN A 111 9.39 -9.94 -15.64
CA ASN A 111 10.30 -10.85 -16.33
C ASN A 111 11.63 -10.17 -16.67
N ALA A 112 12.13 -9.35 -15.74
CA ALA A 112 13.38 -8.64 -15.94
C ALA A 112 14.57 -9.62 -15.98
N THR A 113 15.53 -9.34 -16.86
CA THR A 113 16.87 -9.91 -16.79
C THR A 113 17.69 -9.08 -15.81
N CYS A 114 18.18 -9.69 -14.74
CA CYS A 114 18.95 -9.02 -13.72
C CYS A 114 20.29 -9.75 -13.50
N SER A 115 21.37 -8.97 -13.27
CA SER A 115 22.72 -9.45 -12.97
C SER A 115 23.27 -8.71 -11.75
N ASP A 116 24.34 -9.23 -11.15
CA ASP A 116 25.10 -8.50 -10.13
C ASP A 116 26.00 -7.45 -10.78
N ASP A 117 26.36 -7.69 -12.05
CA ASP A 117 27.01 -6.73 -12.93
C ASP A 117 25.97 -6.01 -13.80
N TYR A 118 26.41 -4.92 -14.46
CA TYR A 118 25.56 -4.21 -15.42
C TYR A 118 25.33 -5.01 -16.69
N ILE A 119 24.19 -4.80 -17.34
CA ILE A 119 23.72 -5.58 -18.47
C ILE A 119 23.74 -4.74 -19.75
N PRO A 120 24.39 -5.21 -20.86
CA PRO A 120 24.28 -4.54 -22.14
C PRO A 120 22.82 -4.45 -22.62
N PRO A 121 22.40 -3.39 -23.35
CA PRO A 121 23.23 -2.27 -23.80
C PRO A 121 23.44 -1.17 -22.75
N PHE A 122 22.84 -1.25 -21.57
CA PHE A 122 22.84 -0.22 -20.53
C PHE A 122 23.78 -0.63 -19.39
N TYR A 123 25.04 -0.27 -19.51
CA TYR A 123 26.09 -0.63 -18.56
C TYR A 123 26.01 0.13 -17.22
N ASP A 124 25.04 0.99 -17.04
CA ASP A 124 24.74 1.74 -15.83
C ASP A 124 23.59 1.14 -14.99
N ASN A 125 23.02 0.00 -15.45
CA ASN A 125 21.87 -0.61 -14.79
C ASN A 125 22.01 -2.13 -14.65
N ASN A 126 21.52 -2.67 -13.56
CA ASN A 126 21.61 -4.08 -13.25
C ASN A 126 20.34 -4.90 -13.50
N CYS A 127 19.23 -4.27 -13.89
CA CYS A 127 18.02 -4.96 -14.33
C CYS A 127 17.46 -4.30 -15.59
N ILE A 128 17.07 -5.12 -16.57
CA ILE A 128 16.49 -4.69 -17.84
C ILE A 128 15.22 -5.51 -18.14
N VAL A 129 14.20 -4.81 -18.62
CA VAL A 129 12.93 -5.38 -19.13
C VAL A 129 12.79 -4.97 -20.59
N ASP A 130 12.63 -5.93 -21.49
CA ASP A 130 12.27 -5.66 -22.88
C ASP A 130 10.74 -5.65 -23.03
N SER A 131 10.14 -4.49 -23.33
CA SER A 131 8.70 -4.33 -23.48
C SER A 131 8.16 -5.03 -24.75
N GLU A 132 9.01 -5.32 -25.71
CA GLU A 132 8.65 -5.99 -26.97
C GLU A 132 8.72 -7.52 -26.83
N ASP A 133 9.45 -8.06 -25.83
CA ASP A 133 9.56 -9.50 -25.64
C ASP A 133 8.22 -10.17 -25.36
N THR A 134 7.95 -11.25 -26.08
CA THR A 134 6.66 -11.98 -25.99
C THR A 134 6.48 -12.67 -24.64
N LEU A 135 7.57 -13.18 -24.03
CA LEU A 135 7.51 -13.81 -22.70
C LEU A 135 7.22 -12.77 -21.63
N THR A 136 7.89 -11.62 -21.70
CA THR A 136 7.65 -10.50 -20.81
C THR A 136 6.20 -10.04 -20.87
N LYS A 137 5.61 -9.87 -22.07
CA LYS A 137 4.19 -9.53 -22.26
C LYS A 137 3.26 -10.54 -21.57
N LYS A 138 3.49 -11.84 -21.76
CA LYS A 138 2.69 -12.91 -21.14
C LYS A 138 2.77 -12.89 -19.62
N VAL A 139 3.98 -12.71 -19.06
CA VAL A 139 4.22 -12.65 -17.62
C VAL A 139 3.51 -11.43 -17.01
N VAL A 140 3.63 -10.27 -17.64
CA VAL A 140 2.98 -9.03 -17.18
C VAL A 140 1.47 -9.16 -17.16
N LEU A 141 0.85 -9.63 -18.25
CA LEU A 141 -0.61 -9.82 -18.33
C LEU A 141 -1.12 -10.82 -17.27
N ARG A 142 -0.40 -11.93 -17.07
CA ARG A 142 -0.71 -12.89 -16.01
C ARG A 142 -0.67 -12.24 -14.63
N ASN A 143 0.35 -11.45 -14.35
CA ASN A 143 0.54 -10.83 -13.05
C ASN A 143 -0.47 -9.70 -12.78
N ILE A 144 -0.86 -8.92 -13.78
CA ILE A 144 -1.98 -7.97 -13.69
C ILE A 144 -3.23 -8.70 -13.20
N ASN A 145 -3.61 -9.79 -13.86
CA ASN A 145 -4.79 -10.57 -13.50
C ASN A 145 -4.72 -11.13 -12.07
N ILE A 146 -3.55 -11.64 -11.65
CA ILE A 146 -3.35 -12.16 -10.29
C ILE A 146 -3.53 -11.05 -9.25
N ILE A 147 -2.91 -9.89 -9.44
CA ILE A 147 -2.97 -8.77 -8.49
C ILE A 147 -4.39 -8.21 -8.42
N MET A 148 -5.05 -8.02 -9.56
CA MET A 148 -6.43 -7.54 -9.61
C MET A 148 -7.39 -8.49 -8.90
N ASN A 149 -7.29 -9.80 -9.16
CA ASN A 149 -8.13 -10.81 -8.52
C ASN A 149 -7.91 -10.90 -7.01
N LYS A 150 -6.65 -10.82 -6.53
CA LYS A 150 -6.34 -10.77 -5.10
C LYS A 150 -6.96 -9.57 -4.40
N ASN A 151 -6.94 -8.41 -5.02
CA ASN A 151 -7.54 -7.20 -4.46
C ASN A 151 -9.07 -7.29 -4.41
N MET A 152 -9.70 -7.87 -5.44
CA MET A 152 -11.14 -8.12 -5.44
C MET A 152 -11.57 -9.14 -4.39
N SER A 153 -10.83 -10.22 -4.17
CA SER A 153 -11.16 -11.25 -3.17
C SER A 153 -11.01 -10.73 -1.73
N LYS A 154 -9.96 -9.95 -1.44
CA LYS A 154 -9.78 -9.31 -0.13
C LYS A 154 -10.91 -8.35 0.21
N SER A 155 -11.40 -7.59 -0.75
CA SER A 155 -12.54 -6.68 -0.54
C SER A 155 -13.83 -7.43 -0.22
N LYS A 156 -14.08 -8.60 -0.82
CA LYS A 156 -15.22 -9.47 -0.50
C LYS A 156 -15.12 -10.04 0.92
N THR A 157 -13.95 -10.53 1.31
CA THR A 157 -13.72 -11.12 2.65
C THR A 157 -13.84 -10.09 3.78
N GLN A 158 -13.33 -8.88 3.58
CA GLN A 158 -13.51 -7.78 4.53
C GLN A 158 -14.99 -7.38 4.67
N ARG A 159 -15.77 -7.39 3.59
CA ARG A 159 -17.20 -7.12 3.62
C ARG A 159 -17.99 -8.17 4.41
N ILE A 160 -17.64 -9.45 4.29
CA ILE A 160 -18.27 -10.53 5.06
C ILE A 160 -17.93 -10.36 6.55
N ARG A 161 -16.67 -10.11 6.89
CA ARG A 161 -16.24 -9.90 8.28
C ARG A 161 -16.88 -8.67 8.95
N SER A 162 -17.02 -7.56 8.24
CA SER A 162 -17.70 -6.36 8.77
C SER A 162 -19.19 -6.59 9.00
N ARG A 163 -19.87 -7.35 8.11
CA ARG A 163 -21.30 -7.71 8.27
C ARG A 163 -21.51 -8.66 9.44
N THR A 164 -20.66 -9.68 9.61
CA THR A 164 -20.74 -10.60 10.76
C THR A 164 -20.46 -9.90 12.09
N LYS A 165 -19.49 -8.97 12.11
CA LYS A 165 -19.23 -8.17 13.32
C LYS A 165 -20.41 -7.28 13.68
N SER A 166 -20.99 -6.56 12.72
CA SER A 166 -22.16 -5.72 12.94
C SER A 166 -23.40 -6.53 13.39
N ALA A 167 -23.64 -7.72 12.83
CA ALA A 167 -24.72 -8.61 13.25
C ALA A 167 -24.51 -9.12 14.68
N ASN A 168 -23.28 -9.51 15.05
CA ASN A 168 -22.95 -9.97 16.40
C ASN A 168 -23.07 -8.84 17.44
N ASP A 169 -22.68 -7.62 17.09
CA ASP A 169 -22.80 -6.46 17.97
C ASP A 169 -24.29 -6.09 18.18
N ALA A 170 -25.13 -6.23 17.15
CA ALA A 170 -26.57 -6.02 17.25
C ALA A 170 -27.28 -7.06 18.15
N VAL A 171 -26.87 -8.33 18.06
CA VAL A 171 -27.38 -9.40 18.95
C VAL A 171 -26.94 -9.16 20.39
N ARG A 172 -25.66 -8.75 20.59
CA ARG A 172 -25.13 -8.47 21.94
C ARG A 172 -25.78 -7.26 22.60
N SER A 173 -26.17 -6.25 21.84
CA SER A 173 -26.90 -5.08 22.35
C SER A 173 -28.36 -5.41 22.74
N ARG A 174 -29.00 -6.31 21.98
CA ARG A 174 -30.38 -6.80 22.35
C ARG A 174 -30.35 -7.65 23.62
N SER A 175 -29.35 -8.52 23.83
CA SER A 175 -29.23 -9.34 25.05
C SER A 175 -28.91 -8.51 26.30
N LYS A 176 -28.24 -7.38 26.18
CA LYS A 176 -28.03 -6.43 27.30
C LYS A 176 -29.29 -5.66 27.68
N ARG A 177 -30.17 -5.31 26.72
CA ARG A 177 -31.44 -4.63 27.01
C ARG A 177 -32.46 -5.53 27.71
N SER A 178 -32.48 -6.83 27.42
CA SER A 178 -33.40 -7.76 28.10
C SER A 178 -33.01 -8.06 29.55
N ARG A 179 -31.72 -7.85 29.93
CA ARG A 179 -31.27 -8.03 31.33
C ARG A 179 -31.47 -6.82 32.24
N SER A 180 -31.66 -5.63 31.69
CA SER A 180 -31.88 -4.40 32.48
C SER A 180 -33.33 -4.17 32.92
N ASN A 181 -34.31 -4.93 32.41
CA ASN A 181 -35.73 -4.82 32.80
C ASN A 181 -36.16 -5.80 33.87
N GLY A 182 -35.23 -6.56 34.47
CA GLY A 182 -35.52 -7.63 35.42
C GLY A 182 -35.18 -7.38 36.91
N SER A 183 -34.94 -6.13 37.34
CA SER A 183 -34.69 -5.88 38.78
C SER A 183 -35.25 -4.55 39.25
N ARG A 184 -36.55 -4.55 39.46
CA ARG A 184 -37.19 -3.57 40.30
C ARG A 184 -38.07 -4.31 41.30
N SER A 185 -37.49 -4.70 42.45
CA SER A 185 -38.27 -5.03 43.65
C SER A 185 -37.47 -4.57 44.88
N LYS A 186 -38.03 -3.58 45.52
CA LYS A 186 -38.18 -3.27 46.93
C LYS A 186 -37.18 -3.91 47.93
N GLY A 187 -36.48 -3.06 48.64
CA GLY A 187 -35.77 -3.39 49.86
C GLY A 187 -35.50 -2.13 50.65
N SER A 188 -36.25 -1.95 51.68
CA SER A 188 -36.28 -0.85 52.63
C SER A 188 -35.08 -0.86 53.58
N SER A 189 -34.66 0.36 53.96
CA SER A 189 -34.14 0.86 55.25
C SER A 189 -33.17 0.04 56.07
N SER A 190 -31.99 0.62 56.38
CA SER A 190 -31.63 0.91 57.76
C SER A 190 -30.41 1.79 57.91
N LYS A 191 -30.47 2.63 58.92
CA LYS A 191 -29.52 3.61 59.42
C LYS A 191 -28.19 2.95 59.88
N GLY A 192 -27.06 3.63 59.69
CA GLY A 192 -25.80 3.28 60.32
C GLY A 192 -24.86 4.44 60.25
N SER A 193 -24.58 5.02 61.40
CA SER A 193 -23.80 6.21 61.72
C SER A 193 -22.29 5.97 61.74
N SER A 194 -21.58 7.03 61.44
CA SER A 194 -20.32 7.53 62.07
C SER A 194 -19.06 6.65 62.04
N SER A 195 -17.95 7.19 61.51
CA SER A 195 -16.86 7.77 62.30
C SER A 195 -15.67 8.16 61.44
N LYS A 196 -15.20 9.31 61.65
CA LYS A 196 -13.92 9.97 61.69
C LYS A 196 -12.67 9.07 61.58
N GLY A 197 -11.75 9.52 60.77
CA GLY A 197 -10.34 9.05 60.75
C GLY A 197 -9.48 10.02 59.96
N SER A 198 -8.70 10.79 60.69
CA SER A 198 -7.83 11.87 60.28
C SER A 198 -6.41 11.39 59.95
N SER A 199 -5.72 12.26 59.20
CA SER A 199 -4.24 12.53 59.19
C SER A 199 -3.34 11.38 58.65
N SER A 200 -2.29 11.62 57.89
CA SER A 200 -1.22 12.63 57.94
C SER A 200 -0.26 12.46 56.77
N LYS A 201 0.21 13.53 56.22
CA LYS A 201 1.58 13.97 55.93
C LYS A 201 2.63 12.91 55.57
N GLY A 202 3.34 13.13 54.49
CA GLY A 202 4.65 12.58 54.16
C GLY A 202 5.26 13.28 52.98
N SER A 203 6.10 14.24 53.23
CA SER A 203 6.97 15.02 52.34
C SER A 203 8.31 14.32 52.10
N SER A 204 9.01 14.76 51.04
CA SER A 204 10.46 14.86 50.83
C SER A 204 11.12 13.90 49.86
N SER A 205 11.49 14.45 48.73
CA SER A 205 12.87 14.84 48.29
C SER A 205 13.91 13.72 48.16
N LYS A 206 14.33 13.46 46.98
CA LYS A 206 15.65 13.82 46.41
C LYS A 206 15.64 13.61 44.90
#